data_19164036b38ffb1193283f1beab30735
#
_entry.id   19164036b38ffb1193283f1beab30735
#
_cell.length_a   1.000
_cell.length_b   1.000
_cell.length_c   1.000
_cell.angle_alpha   90.00
_cell.angle_beta   90.00
_cell.angle_gamma   90.00
#
_symmetry.space_group_name_H-M   'P 1'
#
loop_
_entity.id
_entity.type
_entity.pdbx_description
1 polymer ?
#
loop_
_entity_poly.entity_id
_entity_poly.type
_entity_poly.pdbx_seq_one_letter_code
_entity_poly.pdbx_strand_id
1 'polypeptide(L)'
;MRNLLFSMLVGSLFAVASPADSRALEEPGQQSGQASGMLSRTVRVGNESHGYQLYVPANLRGKEKPPVIVFLHGIGQRGEGGFVRAEGGAGAVARQYLEQVPAIILLPQCRRNQFWHDPEMERMVMTAIDQTVAEFRADTKRLYLTGVSMGGYGAWHIASQQAGRFAALVSICGGSPLKSGDRFAPIARRVGRTPVWVFHGREDRIVPVNESRQMVEALQAIEGNRVRYTEIEGVGHNVWLNALAEPQLLPWILAQHLS
;
A
#
# COMPACT_ATOMS: atom_id res chain seq x y z
N MET A 1 33.48 9.40 -16.65
CA MET A 1 33.53 10.77 -17.22
C MET A 1 32.11 11.11 -17.61
N ARG A 2 31.35 11.89 -16.97
CA ARG A 2 31.29 13.33 -16.70
C ARG A 2 30.32 13.57 -15.53
N ASN A 3 30.85 14.27 -14.53
CA ASN A 3 30.11 14.92 -13.47
C ASN A 3 29.17 16.00 -14.01
N LEU A 4 28.04 16.20 -13.35
CA LEU A 4 27.51 17.56 -13.24
C LEU A 4 26.78 17.70 -11.89
N LEU A 5 27.41 18.46 -11.02
CA LEU A 5 26.90 19.14 -9.84
C LEU A 5 25.77 20.10 -10.23
N PHE A 6 24.72 20.19 -9.45
CA PHE A 6 24.01 21.44 -9.26
C PHE A 6 23.71 21.67 -7.79
N SER A 7 24.28 22.76 -7.30
CA SER A 7 24.27 23.24 -5.92
C SER A 7 23.39 24.48 -5.83
N MET A 8 22.66 24.58 -4.72
CA MET A 8 22.18 25.78 -4.00
C MET A 8 21.34 26.83 -4.75
N LEU A 9 20.20 27.18 -4.16
CA LEU A 9 20.00 28.53 -3.59
C LEU A 9 18.81 28.57 -2.61
N VAL A 10 19.16 28.96 -1.36
CA VAL A 10 18.24 29.35 -0.29
C VAL A 10 17.88 30.82 -0.53
N GLY A 11 16.61 31.16 -0.42
CA GLY A 11 16.15 32.56 -0.43
C GLY A 11 14.93 32.72 0.46
N SER A 12 15.17 33.19 1.70
CA SER A 12 14.14 33.62 2.65
C SER A 12 13.54 34.95 2.20
N LEU A 13 12.20 35.04 2.18
CA LEU A 13 11.53 36.37 2.30
C LEU A 13 10.29 36.18 3.20
N PHE A 14 10.39 36.81 4.39
CA PHE A 14 9.25 37.12 5.24
C PHE A 14 8.53 38.34 4.67
N ALA A 15 7.23 38.24 4.42
CA ALA A 15 6.37 39.37 4.25
C ALA A 15 5.18 39.24 5.21
N VAL A 16 5.15 40.17 6.18
CA VAL A 16 4.03 40.39 7.09
C VAL A 16 2.99 41.21 6.34
N ALA A 17 1.74 40.77 6.30
CA ALA A 17 0.61 41.57 5.87
C ALA A 17 -0.53 41.47 6.88
N SER A 18 -1.01 42.60 7.33
CA SER A 18 -2.13 42.89 8.25
C SER A 18 -3.50 42.51 7.67
N PRO A 19 -4.50 42.30 8.54
CA PRO A 19 -5.83 41.90 8.13
C PRO A 19 -6.66 43.11 7.63
N ALA A 20 -7.28 42.94 6.47
CA ALA A 20 -8.36 43.81 6.02
C ALA A 20 -9.57 42.93 5.67
N ASP A 21 -10.69 43.28 6.30
CA ASP A 21 -12.04 42.81 6.01
C ASP A 21 -12.36 42.87 4.51
N SER A 22 -12.85 41.75 3.96
CA SER A 22 -13.75 41.83 2.82
C SER A 22 -14.67 40.61 2.81
N ARG A 23 -15.93 40.83 3.14
CA ARG A 23 -17.04 39.96 2.79
C ARG A 23 -17.01 39.79 1.27
N ALA A 24 -16.60 38.62 0.81
CA ALA A 24 -16.80 38.16 -0.56
C ALA A 24 -18.07 37.36 -0.62
N LEU A 25 -18.94 37.79 -1.53
CA LEU A 25 -20.21 37.14 -1.91
C LEU A 25 -19.98 35.71 -2.34
N GLU A 26 -20.74 34.76 -1.81
CA GLU A 26 -20.77 33.36 -2.26
C GLU A 26 -21.34 33.31 -3.68
N GLU A 27 -20.51 32.99 -4.64
CA GLU A 27 -20.95 32.59 -5.97
C GLU A 27 -21.47 31.13 -5.92
N PRO A 28 -22.70 30.83 -6.35
CA PRO A 28 -23.19 29.46 -6.43
C PRO A 28 -22.67 28.82 -7.72
N GLY A 29 -21.77 27.86 -7.62
CA GLY A 29 -21.39 27.08 -8.80
C GLY A 29 -19.96 26.59 -8.91
N GLN A 30 -19.24 26.31 -7.83
CA GLN A 30 -18.04 25.50 -7.93
C GLN A 30 -18.43 24.03 -7.75
N GLN A 31 -18.49 23.29 -8.86
CA GLN A 31 -18.35 21.84 -8.83
C GLN A 31 -17.10 21.52 -8.00
N SER A 32 -17.28 20.87 -6.86
CA SER A 32 -16.20 20.45 -5.96
C SER A 32 -15.28 19.52 -6.73
N GLY A 33 -14.24 20.06 -7.32
CA GLY A 33 -13.20 19.30 -7.99
C GLY A 33 -12.62 18.30 -6.98
N GLN A 34 -12.78 17.03 -7.23
CA GLN A 34 -12.25 15.97 -6.38
C GLN A 34 -10.76 16.20 -6.15
N ALA A 35 -10.33 16.26 -4.89
CA ALA A 35 -8.94 16.53 -4.54
C ALA A 35 -7.99 15.50 -5.16
N SER A 36 -6.83 15.94 -5.65
CA SER A 36 -5.81 15.08 -6.27
C SER A 36 -4.42 15.35 -5.67
N GLY A 37 -3.49 14.43 -5.90
CA GLY A 37 -2.18 14.46 -5.28
C GLY A 37 -2.14 13.71 -3.96
N MET A 38 -1.20 14.08 -3.09
CA MET A 38 -1.05 13.45 -1.77
C MET A 38 -2.00 14.09 -0.76
N LEU A 39 -2.89 13.31 -0.20
CA LEU A 39 -3.89 13.73 0.77
C LEU A 39 -3.67 13.02 2.11
N SER A 40 -3.72 13.75 3.22
CA SER A 40 -3.71 13.16 4.56
C SER A 40 -5.13 13.01 5.09
N ARG A 41 -5.41 11.87 5.70
CA ARG A 41 -6.71 11.49 6.26
C ARG A 41 -6.53 10.84 7.63
N THR A 42 -7.61 10.76 8.38
CA THR A 42 -7.66 10.03 9.65
C THR A 42 -8.91 9.16 9.73
N VAL A 43 -8.78 8.04 10.41
CA VAL A 43 -9.92 7.18 10.81
C VAL A 43 -9.93 7.01 12.31
N ARG A 44 -11.10 6.77 12.88
CA ARG A 44 -11.27 6.40 14.29
C ARG A 44 -11.48 4.89 14.42
N VAL A 45 -10.73 4.29 15.33
CA VAL A 45 -10.90 2.89 15.76
C VAL A 45 -11.06 2.91 17.27
N GLY A 46 -12.28 2.66 17.76
CA GLY A 46 -12.61 2.92 19.15
C GLY A 46 -12.42 4.39 19.51
N ASN A 47 -11.62 4.66 20.54
CA ASN A 47 -11.31 6.02 21.00
C ASN A 47 -10.05 6.61 20.32
N GLU A 48 -9.33 5.83 19.55
CA GLU A 48 -8.06 6.21 18.95
C GLU A 48 -8.24 6.75 17.51
N SER A 49 -7.43 7.76 17.16
CA SER A 49 -7.36 8.31 15.81
C SER A 49 -6.09 7.83 15.13
N HIS A 50 -6.21 7.35 13.89
CA HIS A 50 -5.12 6.80 13.10
C HIS A 50 -4.99 7.55 11.78
N GLY A 51 -3.76 7.97 11.46
CA GLY A 51 -3.45 8.65 10.20
C GLY A 51 -3.24 7.66 9.05
N TYR A 52 -3.63 8.07 7.86
CA TYR A 52 -3.26 7.43 6.61
C TYR A 52 -3.11 8.48 5.50
N GLN A 53 -2.44 8.11 4.43
CA GLN A 53 -2.30 8.97 3.26
C GLN A 53 -2.95 8.32 2.04
N LEU A 54 -3.42 9.17 1.14
CA LEU A 54 -3.91 8.79 -0.17
C LEU A 54 -3.09 9.51 -1.23
N TYR A 55 -2.68 8.80 -2.24
CA TYR A 55 -2.30 9.42 -3.49
C TYR A 55 -3.44 9.25 -4.49
N VAL A 56 -3.97 10.37 -4.95
CA VAL A 56 -5.07 10.42 -5.92
C VAL A 56 -4.55 11.02 -7.23
N PRO A 57 -4.35 10.20 -8.27
CA PRO A 57 -3.86 10.69 -9.56
C PRO A 57 -4.80 11.70 -10.20
N ALA A 58 -4.24 12.78 -10.76
CA ALA A 58 -5.05 13.82 -11.40
C ALA A 58 -5.86 13.31 -12.61
N ASN A 59 -5.37 12.28 -13.28
CA ASN A 59 -6.02 11.65 -14.44
C ASN A 59 -7.21 10.75 -14.09
N LEU A 60 -7.48 10.54 -12.79
CA LEU A 60 -8.68 9.83 -12.32
C LEU A 60 -9.89 10.77 -12.13
N ARG A 61 -9.71 12.08 -12.25
CA ARG A 61 -10.81 13.05 -12.16
C ARG A 61 -11.88 12.74 -13.21
N GLY A 62 -13.11 12.61 -12.77
CA GLY A 62 -14.26 12.34 -13.65
C GLY A 62 -14.34 10.89 -14.18
N LYS A 63 -13.41 10.00 -13.83
CA LYS A 63 -13.54 8.56 -14.08
C LYS A 63 -14.39 7.92 -13.00
N GLU A 64 -15.38 7.18 -13.43
CA GLU A 64 -16.21 6.42 -12.51
C GLU A 64 -15.41 5.25 -11.93
N LYS A 65 -15.58 5.03 -10.61
CA LYS A 65 -15.10 3.85 -9.87
C LYS A 65 -13.61 3.55 -10.06
N PRO A 66 -12.69 4.43 -9.58
CA PRO A 66 -11.26 4.15 -9.64
C PRO A 66 -10.90 2.91 -8.80
N PRO A 67 -9.89 2.11 -9.21
CA PRO A 67 -9.36 1.03 -8.37
C PRO A 67 -8.58 1.61 -7.19
N VAL A 68 -8.42 0.80 -6.12
CA VAL A 68 -7.63 1.16 -4.93
C VAL A 68 -6.56 0.11 -4.69
N ILE A 69 -5.31 0.55 -4.54
CA ILE A 69 -4.19 -0.28 -4.10
C ILE A 69 -3.83 0.13 -2.67
N VAL A 70 -3.98 -0.78 -1.74
CA VAL A 70 -3.53 -0.61 -0.35
C VAL A 70 -2.08 -1.07 -0.26
N PHE A 71 -1.20 -0.22 0.25
CA PHE A 71 0.21 -0.54 0.43
C PHE A 71 0.61 -0.49 1.90
N LEU A 72 0.96 -1.64 2.45
CA LEU A 72 1.42 -1.79 3.83
C LEU A 72 2.95 -1.70 3.91
N HIS A 73 3.44 -0.71 4.62
CA HIS A 73 4.88 -0.46 4.76
C HIS A 73 5.60 -1.46 5.68
N GLY A 74 6.92 -1.51 5.60
CA GLY A 74 7.79 -2.30 6.46
C GLY A 74 7.96 -1.71 7.87
N ILE A 75 8.67 -2.45 8.74
CA ILE A 75 8.84 -2.11 10.16
C ILE A 75 9.56 -0.76 10.37
N GLY A 76 10.48 -0.40 9.49
CA GLY A 76 11.24 0.85 9.59
C GLY A 76 10.43 2.12 9.39
N GLN A 77 9.23 2.02 8.83
CA GLN A 77 8.35 3.16 8.57
C GLN A 77 7.26 3.33 9.65
N ARG A 78 7.26 2.52 10.72
CA ARG A 78 6.31 2.66 11.82
C ARG A 78 6.43 4.01 12.51
N GLY A 79 5.33 4.61 12.91
CA GLY A 79 5.31 5.89 13.63
C GLY A 79 4.00 6.65 13.47
N GLU A 80 4.02 7.97 13.76
CA GLU A 80 2.84 8.82 13.68
C GLU A 80 2.92 9.81 12.50
N GLY A 81 4.00 9.78 11.74
CA GLY A 81 4.31 10.81 10.74
C GLY A 81 3.84 10.57 9.30
N GLY A 82 3.24 9.43 9.00
CA GLY A 82 2.85 9.03 7.64
C GLY A 82 4.02 8.50 6.80
N PHE A 83 3.70 7.60 5.88
CA PHE A 83 4.65 6.89 5.01
C PHE A 83 5.57 7.80 4.18
N VAL A 84 5.09 8.99 3.81
CA VAL A 84 5.81 9.92 2.91
C VAL A 84 6.94 10.69 3.62
N ARG A 85 7.01 10.66 4.95
CA ARG A 85 8.12 11.29 5.71
C ARG A 85 9.39 10.48 5.75
N ALA A 86 9.38 9.23 5.32
CA ALA A 86 10.61 8.47 5.15
C ALA A 86 11.39 9.03 3.95
N GLU A 87 12.18 10.05 4.18
CA GLU A 87 13.21 10.49 3.26
C GLU A 87 14.22 9.36 3.12
N GLY A 88 14.15 8.65 1.98
CA GLY A 88 14.98 7.49 1.68
C GLY A 88 14.25 6.13 1.76
N GLY A 89 14.75 5.16 1.03
CA GLY A 89 14.22 3.80 0.96
C GLY A 89 12.93 3.62 0.17
N ALA A 90 12.12 2.63 0.55
CA ALA A 90 10.91 2.25 -0.19
C ALA A 90 9.90 3.40 -0.41
N GLY A 91 9.87 4.40 0.49
CA GLY A 91 8.98 5.55 0.36
C GLY A 91 9.32 6.48 -0.79
N ALA A 92 10.61 6.75 -1.02
CA ALA A 92 11.07 7.59 -2.12
C ALA A 92 10.85 6.91 -3.48
N VAL A 93 11.12 5.61 -3.55
CA VAL A 93 10.89 4.79 -4.75
C VAL A 93 9.38 4.70 -5.04
N ALA A 94 8.56 4.48 -4.02
CA ALA A 94 7.10 4.45 -4.20
C ALA A 94 6.56 5.75 -4.80
N ARG A 95 7.06 6.93 -4.39
CA ARG A 95 6.63 8.22 -4.98
C ARG A 95 6.87 8.30 -6.48
N GLN A 96 8.00 7.86 -6.96
CA GLN A 96 8.32 7.88 -8.39
C GLN A 96 7.35 7.04 -9.23
N TYR A 97 6.86 5.92 -8.64
CA TYR A 97 5.89 5.04 -9.29
C TYR A 97 4.44 5.49 -9.12
N LEU A 98 4.11 6.21 -8.04
CA LEU A 98 2.74 6.65 -7.75
C LEU A 98 2.11 7.44 -8.89
N GLU A 99 2.88 8.32 -9.54
CA GLU A 99 2.38 9.18 -10.62
C GLU A 99 1.99 8.39 -11.89
N GLN A 100 2.53 7.20 -12.07
CA GLN A 100 2.26 6.34 -13.23
C GLN A 100 1.11 5.36 -12.98
N VAL A 101 0.64 5.23 -11.72
CA VAL A 101 -0.38 4.25 -11.33
C VAL A 101 -1.77 4.82 -11.54
N PRO A 102 -2.61 4.26 -12.43
CA PRO A 102 -3.98 4.73 -12.67
C PRO A 102 -4.96 4.18 -11.60
N ALA A 103 -4.60 4.31 -10.33
CA ALA A 103 -5.35 3.85 -9.17
C ALA A 103 -5.14 4.79 -7.99
N ILE A 104 -6.08 4.85 -7.06
CA ILE A 104 -5.86 5.48 -5.76
C ILE A 104 -4.92 4.58 -4.97
N ILE A 105 -3.85 5.15 -4.41
CA ILE A 105 -2.95 4.43 -3.51
C ILE A 105 -3.26 4.81 -2.08
N LEU A 106 -3.67 3.85 -1.28
CA LEU A 106 -3.93 4.01 0.14
C LEU A 106 -2.70 3.55 0.94
N LEU A 107 -2.17 4.44 1.76
CA LEU A 107 -0.94 4.28 2.53
C LEU A 107 -1.26 4.40 4.03
N PRO A 108 -1.71 3.33 4.69
CA PRO A 108 -1.98 3.35 6.13
C PRO A 108 -0.69 3.51 6.92
N GLN A 109 -0.77 4.11 8.12
CA GLN A 109 0.36 4.26 9.01
C GLN A 109 0.25 3.32 10.22
N CYS A 110 1.14 2.32 10.29
CA CYS A 110 1.26 1.46 11.46
C CYS A 110 1.96 2.20 12.60
N ARG A 111 1.42 2.13 13.81
CA ARG A 111 2.00 2.75 15.01
C ARG A 111 3.32 2.08 15.39
N ARG A 112 4.17 2.79 16.13
CA ARG A 112 5.53 2.38 16.48
C ARG A 112 5.62 1.02 17.17
N ASN A 113 4.68 0.70 18.04
CA ASN A 113 4.69 -0.52 18.85
C ASN A 113 3.67 -1.57 18.40
N GLN A 114 3.13 -1.42 17.18
CA GLN A 114 2.13 -2.31 16.62
C GLN A 114 2.62 -2.97 15.34
N PHE A 115 1.90 -4.02 14.95
CA PHE A 115 2.10 -4.75 13.69
C PHE A 115 0.79 -4.78 12.91
N TRP A 116 0.86 -5.00 11.62
CA TRP A 116 -0.32 -5.06 10.75
C TRP A 116 -1.32 -6.18 11.08
N HIS A 117 -0.87 -7.22 11.81
CA HIS A 117 -1.71 -8.31 12.29
C HIS A 117 -2.35 -8.04 13.67
N ASP A 118 -2.07 -6.89 14.28
CA ASP A 118 -2.75 -6.50 15.50
C ASP A 118 -4.18 -6.08 15.17
N PRO A 119 -5.19 -6.51 15.98
CA PRO A 119 -6.60 -6.27 15.67
C PRO A 119 -6.98 -4.81 15.45
N GLU A 120 -6.30 -3.89 16.13
CA GLU A 120 -6.50 -2.45 15.96
C GLU A 120 -6.00 -1.97 14.60
N MET A 121 -4.82 -2.43 14.16
CA MET A 121 -4.25 -2.06 12.88
C MET A 121 -5.03 -2.66 11.70
N GLU A 122 -5.51 -3.91 11.85
CA GLU A 122 -6.41 -4.50 10.85
C GLU A 122 -7.68 -3.66 10.71
N ARG A 123 -8.36 -3.35 11.82
CA ARG A 123 -9.57 -2.50 11.80
C ARG A 123 -9.29 -1.13 11.19
N MET A 124 -8.16 -0.51 11.52
CA MET A 124 -7.75 0.77 10.94
C MET A 124 -7.62 0.69 9.42
N VAL A 125 -6.93 -0.33 8.90
CA VAL A 125 -6.78 -0.53 7.45
C VAL A 125 -8.13 -0.71 6.78
N MET A 126 -9.01 -1.55 7.34
CA MET A 126 -10.33 -1.79 6.76
C MET A 126 -11.20 -0.55 6.79
N THR A 127 -11.19 0.22 7.89
CA THR A 127 -11.93 1.48 7.99
C THR A 127 -11.40 2.52 6.99
N ALA A 128 -10.09 2.61 6.80
CA ALA A 128 -9.48 3.50 5.81
C ALA A 128 -9.85 3.12 4.38
N ILE A 129 -9.93 1.82 4.06
CA ILE A 129 -10.44 1.33 2.77
C ILE A 129 -11.88 1.76 2.57
N ASP A 130 -12.77 1.50 3.53
CA ASP A 130 -14.19 1.82 3.41
C ASP A 130 -14.43 3.33 3.28
N GLN A 131 -13.69 4.14 4.03
CA GLN A 131 -13.74 5.61 3.90
C GLN A 131 -13.25 6.07 2.53
N THR A 132 -12.15 5.50 2.01
CA THR A 132 -11.62 5.83 0.68
C THR A 132 -12.60 5.43 -0.41
N VAL A 133 -13.20 4.24 -0.31
CA VAL A 133 -14.24 3.77 -1.25
C VAL A 133 -15.43 4.72 -1.27
N ALA A 134 -15.90 5.16 -0.11
CA ALA A 134 -17.03 6.09 -0.01
C ALA A 134 -16.69 7.48 -0.56
N GLU A 135 -15.52 8.05 -0.18
CA GLU A 135 -15.09 9.40 -0.60
C GLU A 135 -14.91 9.51 -2.12
N PHE A 136 -14.28 8.50 -2.74
CA PHE A 136 -13.93 8.55 -4.16
C PHE A 136 -14.85 7.70 -5.05
N ARG A 137 -15.91 7.10 -4.49
CA ARG A 137 -16.77 6.14 -5.20
C ARG A 137 -15.98 5.04 -5.90
N ALA A 138 -14.92 4.53 -5.22
CA ALA A 138 -14.00 3.58 -5.79
C ALA A 138 -14.66 2.23 -6.09
N ASP A 139 -14.05 1.48 -7.01
CA ASP A 139 -14.55 0.16 -7.41
C ASP A 139 -14.25 -0.89 -6.35
N THR A 140 -15.26 -1.34 -5.65
CA THR A 140 -15.15 -2.40 -4.63
C THR A 140 -14.73 -3.76 -5.20
N LYS A 141 -14.85 -3.97 -6.52
CA LYS A 141 -14.37 -5.17 -7.20
C LYS A 141 -12.90 -5.07 -7.61
N ARG A 142 -12.27 -3.90 -7.47
CA ARG A 142 -10.86 -3.64 -7.80
C ARG A 142 -10.11 -3.05 -6.62
N LEU A 143 -10.21 -3.73 -5.47
CA LEU A 143 -9.41 -3.46 -4.28
C LEU A 143 -8.22 -4.42 -4.27
N TYR A 144 -7.01 -3.89 -4.16
CA TYR A 144 -5.78 -4.68 -4.15
C TYR A 144 -5.02 -4.43 -2.87
N LEU A 145 -4.39 -5.48 -2.34
CA LEU A 145 -3.61 -5.39 -1.11
C LEU A 145 -2.15 -5.74 -1.41
N THR A 146 -1.25 -4.85 -1.02
CA THR A 146 0.19 -5.06 -1.20
C THR A 146 0.93 -4.76 0.09
N GLY A 147 2.10 -5.37 0.29
CA GLY A 147 2.91 -5.06 1.45
C GLY A 147 4.34 -5.57 1.34
N VAL A 148 5.26 -4.86 2.03
CA VAL A 148 6.69 -5.15 2.05
C VAL A 148 7.12 -5.56 3.45
N SER A 149 7.88 -6.66 3.59
CA SER A 149 8.46 -7.11 4.87
C SER A 149 7.37 -7.27 5.94
N MET A 150 7.38 -6.52 7.03
CA MET A 150 6.28 -6.48 8.00
C MET A 150 4.91 -6.26 7.33
N GLY A 151 4.86 -5.42 6.29
CA GLY A 151 3.65 -5.21 5.48
C GLY A 151 3.26 -6.44 4.68
N GLY A 152 4.21 -7.26 4.22
CA GLY A 152 3.96 -8.54 3.57
C GLY A 152 3.31 -9.56 4.53
N TYR A 153 3.76 -9.62 5.79
CA TYR A 153 3.08 -10.39 6.85
C TYR A 153 1.65 -9.88 7.08
N GLY A 154 1.50 -8.54 7.14
CA GLY A 154 0.19 -7.91 7.28
C GLY A 154 -0.74 -8.18 6.12
N ALA A 155 -0.21 -8.20 4.90
CA ALA A 155 -0.98 -8.49 3.70
C ALA A 155 -1.54 -9.92 3.74
N TRP A 156 -0.75 -10.90 4.13
CA TRP A 156 -1.22 -12.28 4.36
C TRP A 156 -2.28 -12.36 5.44
N HIS A 157 -2.05 -11.67 6.58
CA HIS A 157 -3.00 -11.64 7.68
C HIS A 157 -4.34 -11.08 7.21
N ILE A 158 -4.35 -9.83 6.72
CA ILE A 158 -5.58 -9.12 6.35
C ILE A 158 -6.31 -9.86 5.23
N ALA A 159 -5.61 -10.33 4.19
CA ALA A 159 -6.26 -11.09 3.12
C ALA A 159 -6.92 -12.38 3.63
N SER A 160 -6.30 -13.05 4.60
CA SER A 160 -6.86 -14.27 5.20
C SER A 160 -8.05 -14.01 6.13
N GLN A 161 -8.08 -12.86 6.82
CA GLN A 161 -9.23 -12.48 7.65
C GLN A 161 -10.40 -11.91 6.83
N GLN A 162 -10.10 -11.30 5.68
CA GLN A 162 -11.04 -10.59 4.81
C GLN A 162 -11.22 -11.31 3.47
N ALA A 163 -11.48 -12.63 3.53
CA ALA A 163 -11.62 -13.47 2.35
C ALA A 163 -12.64 -12.90 1.35
N GLY A 164 -12.26 -12.85 0.06
CA GLY A 164 -13.12 -12.31 -0.99
C GLY A 164 -13.23 -10.78 -1.03
N ARG A 165 -12.47 -10.05 -0.19
CA ARG A 165 -12.47 -8.57 -0.20
C ARG A 165 -11.53 -7.99 -1.26
N PHE A 166 -10.44 -8.67 -1.57
CA PHE A 166 -9.39 -8.18 -2.45
C PHE A 166 -9.37 -8.95 -3.77
N ALA A 167 -9.28 -8.21 -4.87
CA ALA A 167 -9.17 -8.77 -6.22
C ALA A 167 -7.77 -9.36 -6.50
N ALA A 168 -6.74 -8.88 -5.81
CA ALA A 168 -5.40 -9.45 -5.83
C ALA A 168 -4.61 -9.11 -4.57
N LEU A 169 -3.59 -9.93 -4.30
CA LEU A 169 -2.63 -9.79 -3.23
C LEU A 169 -1.21 -9.77 -3.80
N VAL A 170 -0.36 -8.84 -3.34
CA VAL A 170 1.09 -8.85 -3.61
C VAL A 170 1.83 -8.84 -2.29
N SER A 171 2.63 -9.89 -2.04
CA SER A 171 3.50 -9.98 -0.86
C SER A 171 4.97 -9.90 -1.26
N ILE A 172 5.68 -8.91 -0.73
CA ILE A 172 7.10 -8.69 -1.02
C ILE A 172 7.90 -8.96 0.25
N CYS A 173 8.81 -9.93 0.20
CA CYS A 173 9.65 -10.41 1.32
C CYS A 173 8.88 -10.54 2.65
N GLY A 174 7.64 -11.01 2.58
CA GLY A 174 6.80 -11.30 3.72
C GLY A 174 6.88 -12.76 4.15
N GLY A 175 6.17 -13.08 5.23
CA GLY A 175 6.07 -14.44 5.75
C GLY A 175 4.73 -14.68 6.43
N SER A 176 4.54 -15.87 6.99
CA SER A 176 3.31 -16.20 7.72
C SER A 176 3.20 -15.41 9.03
N PRO A 177 2.07 -14.76 9.31
CA PRO A 177 1.82 -14.10 10.59
C PRO A 177 1.66 -15.08 11.77
N LEU A 178 1.41 -16.37 11.49
CA LEU A 178 1.29 -17.41 12.50
C LEU A 178 2.67 -17.84 13.01
N LYS A 179 2.79 -18.06 14.32
CA LYS A 179 4.08 -18.36 14.98
C LYS A 179 4.28 -19.85 15.28
N SER A 180 3.22 -20.65 15.29
CA SER A 180 3.28 -22.08 15.68
C SER A 180 2.26 -22.91 14.90
N GLY A 181 2.42 -24.22 14.95
CA GLY A 181 1.59 -25.17 14.25
C GLY A 181 1.82 -25.14 12.74
N ASP A 182 0.82 -25.50 11.97
CA ASP A 182 0.83 -25.29 10.53
C ASP A 182 0.65 -23.79 10.24
N ARG A 183 1.74 -23.17 9.80
CA ARG A 183 1.81 -21.71 9.66
C ARG A 183 1.26 -21.21 8.33
N PHE A 184 1.15 -22.06 7.32
CA PHE A 184 0.90 -21.65 5.94
C PHE A 184 -0.46 -22.10 5.41
N ALA A 185 -0.81 -23.38 5.56
CA ALA A 185 -2.04 -23.91 5.00
C ALA A 185 -3.32 -23.22 5.52
N PRO A 186 -3.45 -22.82 6.81
CA PRO A 186 -4.62 -22.06 7.25
C PRO A 186 -4.78 -20.71 6.54
N ILE A 187 -3.65 -20.01 6.29
CA ILE A 187 -3.64 -18.74 5.54
C ILE A 187 -4.02 -19.01 4.09
N ALA A 188 -3.36 -19.96 3.44
CA ALA A 188 -3.60 -20.32 2.04
C ALA A 188 -5.06 -20.70 1.79
N ARG A 189 -5.67 -21.51 2.67
CA ARG A 189 -7.10 -21.90 2.57
C ARG A 189 -8.04 -20.71 2.62
N ARG A 190 -7.75 -19.71 3.46
CA ARG A 190 -8.59 -18.49 3.59
C ARG A 190 -8.39 -17.52 2.42
N VAL A 191 -7.16 -17.34 1.95
CA VAL A 191 -6.86 -16.57 0.74
C VAL A 191 -7.49 -17.22 -0.49
N GLY A 192 -7.52 -18.55 -0.53
CA GLY A 192 -8.26 -19.34 -1.51
C GLY A 192 -7.81 -19.09 -2.94
N ARG A 193 -8.75 -18.71 -3.81
CA ARG A 193 -8.52 -18.46 -5.24
C ARG A 193 -8.15 -17.01 -5.57
N THR A 194 -7.96 -16.15 -4.56
CA THR A 194 -7.49 -14.77 -4.80
C THR A 194 -6.19 -14.82 -5.58
N PRO A 195 -6.05 -14.11 -6.71
CA PRO A 195 -4.79 -14.00 -7.43
C PRO A 195 -3.70 -13.41 -6.55
N VAL A 196 -2.54 -14.10 -6.51
CA VAL A 196 -1.42 -13.71 -5.64
C VAL A 196 -0.15 -13.60 -6.46
N TRP A 197 0.66 -12.57 -6.19
CA TRP A 197 2.04 -12.53 -6.66
C TRP A 197 2.98 -12.30 -5.48
N VAL A 198 3.94 -13.21 -5.32
CA VAL A 198 4.93 -13.20 -4.24
C VAL A 198 6.30 -12.86 -4.82
N PHE A 199 7.00 -11.92 -4.20
CA PHE A 199 8.39 -11.58 -4.51
C PHE A 199 9.27 -11.82 -3.29
N HIS A 200 10.44 -12.45 -3.50
CA HIS A 200 11.42 -12.62 -2.43
C HIS A 200 12.84 -12.63 -2.97
N GLY A 201 13.76 -12.02 -2.22
CA GLY A 201 15.19 -12.13 -2.48
C GLY A 201 15.71 -13.45 -1.93
N ARG A 202 16.42 -14.23 -2.76
CA ARG A 202 16.95 -15.54 -2.36
C ARG A 202 17.91 -15.48 -1.18
N GLU A 203 18.65 -14.36 -1.06
CA GLU A 203 19.66 -14.13 -0.03
C GLU A 203 19.16 -13.26 1.13
N ASP A 204 17.83 -13.20 1.31
CA ASP A 204 17.22 -12.46 2.41
C ASP A 204 17.60 -13.09 3.77
N ARG A 205 18.37 -12.32 4.57
CA ARG A 205 18.84 -12.71 5.90
C ARG A 205 17.96 -12.16 7.03
N ILE A 206 16.95 -11.35 6.70
CA ILE A 206 16.01 -10.75 7.67
C ILE A 206 14.73 -11.58 7.74
N VAL A 207 14.13 -11.84 6.58
CA VAL A 207 13.00 -12.77 6.41
C VAL A 207 13.47 -13.91 5.50
N PRO A 208 13.66 -15.13 6.04
CA PRO A 208 14.15 -16.23 5.23
C PRO A 208 13.24 -16.50 4.02
N VAL A 209 13.83 -16.66 2.84
CA VAL A 209 13.11 -16.93 1.59
C VAL A 209 12.15 -18.13 1.69
N ASN A 210 12.46 -19.06 2.59
CA ASN A 210 11.63 -20.23 2.86
C ASN A 210 10.23 -19.87 3.36
N GLU A 211 10.03 -18.71 3.98
CA GLU A 211 8.69 -18.20 4.34
C GLU A 211 7.79 -18.05 3.10
N SER A 212 8.32 -17.48 2.03
CA SER A 212 7.58 -17.35 0.76
C SER A 212 7.44 -18.68 0.03
N ARG A 213 8.47 -19.52 0.00
CA ARG A 213 8.40 -20.82 -0.66
C ARG A 213 7.30 -21.71 -0.07
N GLN A 214 7.23 -21.81 1.27
CA GLN A 214 6.21 -22.58 1.96
C GLN A 214 4.79 -22.00 1.78
N MET A 215 4.65 -20.67 1.76
CA MET A 215 3.36 -20.03 1.48
C MET A 215 2.90 -20.31 0.04
N VAL A 216 3.82 -20.25 -0.92
CA VAL A 216 3.53 -20.55 -2.33
C VAL A 216 3.13 -22.02 -2.49
N GLU A 217 3.87 -22.94 -1.86
CA GLU A 217 3.53 -24.37 -1.85
C GLU A 217 2.13 -24.61 -1.28
N ALA A 218 1.82 -23.99 -0.14
CA ALA A 218 0.50 -24.11 0.48
C ALA A 218 -0.63 -23.55 -0.41
N LEU A 219 -0.37 -22.45 -1.15
CA LEU A 219 -1.33 -21.90 -2.10
C LEU A 219 -1.50 -22.79 -3.34
N GLN A 220 -0.43 -23.38 -3.86
CA GLN A 220 -0.47 -24.30 -5.00
C GLN A 220 -1.29 -25.54 -4.71
N ALA A 221 -1.37 -25.97 -3.44
CA ALA A 221 -2.24 -27.06 -3.00
C ALA A 221 -3.74 -26.73 -3.04
N ILE A 222 -4.11 -25.44 -3.22
CA ILE A 222 -5.52 -25.03 -3.33
C ILE A 222 -5.96 -25.14 -4.80
N GLU A 223 -7.00 -25.92 -5.04
CA GLU A 223 -7.55 -26.09 -6.38
C GLU A 223 -8.00 -24.75 -7.01
N GLY A 224 -7.54 -24.50 -8.23
CA GLY A 224 -7.84 -23.28 -8.96
C GLY A 224 -7.13 -22.03 -8.43
N ASN A 225 -6.10 -22.20 -7.57
CA ASN A 225 -5.25 -21.09 -7.14
C ASN A 225 -4.45 -20.52 -8.32
N ARG A 226 -4.18 -19.21 -8.27
CA ARG A 226 -3.46 -18.46 -9.31
C ARG A 226 -2.27 -17.71 -8.70
N VAL A 227 -1.42 -18.43 -7.97
CA VAL A 227 -0.20 -17.87 -7.38
C VAL A 227 0.91 -17.73 -8.42
N ARG A 228 1.54 -16.56 -8.45
CA ARG A 228 2.83 -16.29 -9.12
C ARG A 228 3.91 -16.13 -8.07
N TYR A 229 5.11 -16.61 -8.35
CA TYR A 229 6.26 -16.46 -7.48
C TYR A 229 7.47 -16.00 -8.27
N THR A 230 8.12 -14.95 -7.79
CA THR A 230 9.38 -14.43 -8.32
C THR A 230 10.41 -14.42 -7.21
N GLU A 231 11.34 -15.37 -7.25
CA GLU A 231 12.51 -15.41 -6.40
C GLU A 231 13.68 -14.82 -7.15
N ILE A 232 14.38 -13.83 -6.54
CA ILE A 232 15.43 -13.09 -7.22
C ILE A 232 16.79 -13.48 -6.61
N GLU A 233 17.62 -14.09 -7.43
CA GLU A 233 18.96 -14.53 -7.05
C GLU A 233 19.89 -13.33 -6.84
N GLY A 234 20.82 -13.42 -5.90
CA GLY A 234 21.75 -12.34 -5.55
C GLY A 234 21.13 -11.16 -4.82
N VAL A 235 19.82 -11.24 -4.48
CA VAL A 235 19.10 -10.14 -3.82
C VAL A 235 18.72 -10.53 -2.41
N GLY A 236 18.98 -9.62 -1.46
CA GLY A 236 18.59 -9.75 -0.05
C GLY A 236 17.23 -9.13 0.26
N HIS A 237 17.08 -8.59 1.49
CA HIS A 237 15.81 -8.06 1.99
C HIS A 237 15.28 -6.83 1.25
N ASN A 238 16.10 -6.13 0.46
CA ASN A 238 15.72 -4.95 -0.32
C ASN A 238 15.05 -5.28 -1.66
N VAL A 239 14.54 -6.49 -1.84
CA VAL A 239 13.87 -6.99 -3.06
C VAL A 239 12.68 -6.14 -3.54
N TRP A 240 12.13 -5.25 -2.70
CA TRP A 240 11.04 -4.34 -3.11
C TRP A 240 11.41 -3.43 -4.28
N LEU A 241 12.70 -3.08 -4.44
CA LEU A 241 13.16 -2.31 -5.59
C LEU A 241 12.96 -3.09 -6.89
N ASN A 242 13.27 -4.39 -6.87
CA ASN A 242 13.08 -5.29 -8.00
C ASN A 242 11.59 -5.54 -8.27
N ALA A 243 10.81 -5.77 -7.21
CA ALA A 243 9.38 -6.01 -7.33
C ALA A 243 8.64 -4.80 -7.93
N LEU A 244 8.95 -3.57 -7.46
CA LEU A 244 8.34 -2.35 -8.00
C LEU A 244 8.82 -2.02 -9.42
N ALA A 245 10.03 -2.46 -9.79
CA ALA A 245 10.58 -2.32 -11.14
C ALA A 245 10.10 -3.42 -12.12
N GLU A 246 9.35 -4.43 -11.64
CA GLU A 246 8.80 -5.50 -12.49
C GLU A 246 7.75 -4.94 -13.45
N PRO A 247 8.02 -4.90 -14.78
CA PRO A 247 7.14 -4.23 -15.73
C PRO A 247 5.73 -4.83 -15.81
N GLN A 248 5.60 -6.12 -15.46
CA GLN A 248 4.32 -6.82 -15.50
C GLN A 248 3.49 -6.63 -14.22
N LEU A 249 4.06 -6.15 -13.12
CA LEU A 249 3.37 -6.08 -11.83
C LEU A 249 2.13 -5.19 -11.90
N LEU A 250 2.29 -3.96 -12.35
CA LEU A 250 1.17 -3.02 -12.43
C LEU A 250 0.08 -3.44 -13.44
N PRO A 251 0.40 -3.84 -14.68
CA PRO A 251 -0.61 -4.38 -15.59
C PRO A 251 -1.30 -5.63 -15.03
N TRP A 252 -0.54 -6.53 -14.39
CA TRP A 252 -1.11 -7.76 -13.84
C TRP A 252 -2.10 -7.47 -12.72
N ILE A 253 -1.74 -6.61 -11.73
CA ILE A 253 -2.61 -6.34 -10.59
C ILE A 253 -3.90 -5.64 -11.04
N LEU A 254 -3.80 -4.66 -11.95
CA LEU A 254 -4.95 -3.89 -12.45
C LEU A 254 -5.89 -4.71 -13.34
N ALA A 255 -5.43 -5.83 -13.90
CA ALA A 255 -6.25 -6.76 -14.67
C ALA A 255 -7.10 -7.67 -13.78
N GLN A 256 -6.85 -7.74 -12.46
CA GLN A 256 -7.63 -8.57 -11.55
C GLN A 256 -8.89 -7.84 -11.08
N HIS A 257 -9.99 -8.59 -10.97
CA HIS A 257 -11.27 -8.08 -10.43
C HIS A 257 -12.03 -9.22 -9.75
N LEU A 258 -12.83 -8.88 -8.76
CA LEU A 258 -13.77 -9.81 -8.13
C LEU A 258 -14.93 -10.11 -9.09
N SER A 259 -15.36 -11.36 -9.10
CA SER A 259 -16.51 -11.84 -9.90
C SER A 259 -17.81 -11.16 -9.51
#